data_ed2785d26fd28dd2c8999a2c3b1bfea2
#
_entry.id   ed2785d26fd28dd2c8999a2c3b1bfea2
#
_cell.length_a   1.000
_cell.length_b   1.000
_cell.length_c   1.000
_cell.angle_alpha   90.00
_cell.angle_beta   90.00
_cell.angle_gamma   90.00
#
_symmetry.space_group_name_H-M   'P 1'
#
loop_
_entity.id
_entity.type
_entity.pdbx_description
1 polymer ?
#
loop_
_entity_poly.entity_id
_entity_poly.type
_entity_poly.pdbx_seq_one_letter_code
_entity_poly.pdbx_strand_id
1 'polypeptide(L)'
;ITFYDALNDLRGLSNLDVYVTGSNSKMLSSDILTEFRGRSDEIRVHPLSFAEYYSAVGGDKNEAFDEYAFYGGMPLILSRPNDTAKMNYLKSLFSEVYIKDIVERKRIERQDVLEQGFRFALFISRFINKSD
;
A
#
# COMPACT_ATOMS: atom_id res chain seq x y z
N ILE A 1 -11.41 20.63 21.19
CA ILE A 1 -11.79 20.37 19.79
C ILE A 1 -11.12 19.07 19.40
N THR A 2 -11.91 18.06 19.11
CA THR A 2 -11.40 16.78 18.62
C THR A 2 -11.12 16.87 17.12
N PHE A 3 -10.37 15.90 16.59
CA PHE A 3 -10.16 15.76 15.13
C PHE A 3 -11.51 15.68 14.36
N TYR A 4 -12.49 15.00 14.93
CA TYR A 4 -13.82 14.84 14.34
C TYR A 4 -14.63 16.15 14.32
N ASP A 5 -14.52 16.96 15.38
CA ASP A 5 -15.16 18.28 15.41
C ASP A 5 -14.62 19.18 14.29
N ALA A 6 -13.28 19.20 14.11
CA ALA A 6 -12.64 19.97 13.06
C ALA A 6 -13.08 19.51 11.66
N LEU A 7 -13.19 18.19 11.41
CA LEU A 7 -13.69 17.66 10.15
C LEU A 7 -15.14 18.04 9.87
N ASN A 8 -15.99 18.00 10.90
CA ASN A 8 -17.40 18.41 10.78
C ASN A 8 -17.53 19.90 10.45
N ASP A 9 -16.72 20.75 11.08
CA ASP A 9 -16.70 22.20 10.83
C ASP A 9 -16.25 22.48 9.38
N LEU A 10 -15.16 21.84 8.92
CA LEU A 10 -14.66 21.98 7.55
C LEU A 10 -15.69 21.55 6.52
N ARG A 11 -16.39 20.46 6.78
CA ARG A 11 -17.42 19.94 5.87
C ARG A 11 -18.64 20.85 5.77
N GLY A 12 -18.89 21.70 6.75
CA GLY A 12 -19.95 22.72 6.73
C GLY A 12 -19.71 23.83 5.71
N LEU A 13 -18.49 23.95 5.16
CA LEU A 13 -18.13 24.96 4.18
C LEU A 13 -18.52 24.48 2.76
N SER A 14 -19.33 25.28 2.05
CA SER A 14 -19.89 24.91 0.74
C SER A 14 -18.89 24.87 -0.43
N ASN A 15 -17.68 25.35 -0.23
CA ASN A 15 -16.63 25.44 -1.23
C ASN A 15 -15.42 24.54 -0.94
N LEU A 16 -15.59 23.53 -0.10
CA LEU A 16 -14.51 22.66 0.35
C LEU A 16 -14.90 21.19 0.26
N ASP A 17 -14.06 20.41 -0.41
CA ASP A 17 -14.08 18.95 -0.36
C ASP A 17 -13.03 18.46 0.63
N VAL A 18 -13.43 17.58 1.54
CA VAL A 18 -12.54 17.05 2.59
C VAL A 18 -12.24 15.60 2.32
N TYR A 19 -10.97 15.27 2.15
CA TYR A 19 -10.47 13.91 1.98
C TYR A 19 -9.64 13.53 3.21
N VAL A 20 -9.95 12.38 3.80
CA VAL A 20 -9.23 11.85 4.95
C VAL A 20 -8.55 10.55 4.55
N THR A 21 -7.27 10.45 4.82
CA THR A 21 -6.50 9.22 4.59
C THR A 21 -5.68 8.90 5.83
N GLY A 22 -5.37 7.63 6.03
CA GLY A 22 -4.54 7.21 7.16
C GLY A 22 -4.03 5.80 6.98
N SER A 23 -2.88 5.50 7.58
CA SER A 23 -2.26 4.17 7.60
C SER A 23 -2.91 3.21 8.60
N ASN A 24 -3.78 3.71 9.47
CA ASN A 24 -4.41 2.91 10.51
C ASN A 24 -5.85 2.55 10.14
N SER A 25 -6.05 1.27 9.76
CA SER A 25 -7.38 0.73 9.44
C SER A 25 -8.41 0.86 10.58
N LYS A 26 -7.96 0.95 11.85
CA LYS A 26 -8.86 1.20 12.98
C LYS A 26 -9.39 2.64 13.01
N MET A 27 -8.60 3.62 12.57
CA MET A 27 -9.09 5.00 12.45
C MET A 27 -10.05 5.17 11.27
N LEU A 28 -9.97 4.31 10.26
CA LEU A 28 -10.81 4.42 9.06
C LEU A 28 -12.08 3.58 9.13
N SER A 29 -12.10 2.46 9.89
CA SER A 29 -13.14 1.45 9.73
C SER A 29 -14.29 1.51 10.73
N SER A 30 -14.10 1.93 11.97
CA SER A 30 -15.18 1.91 12.96
C SER A 30 -15.65 3.28 13.43
N ASP A 31 -14.71 4.15 13.77
CA ASP A 31 -15.05 5.41 14.41
C ASP A 31 -15.43 6.48 13.38
N ILE A 32 -14.64 6.61 12.29
CA ILE A 32 -14.94 7.58 11.22
C ILE A 32 -16.24 7.22 10.51
N LEU A 33 -16.43 5.95 10.13
CA LEU A 33 -17.66 5.51 9.48
C LEU A 33 -18.89 5.64 10.40
N THR A 34 -18.71 5.53 11.70
CA THR A 34 -19.79 5.69 12.68
C THR A 34 -20.17 7.15 12.86
N GLU A 35 -19.19 8.04 12.99
CA GLU A 35 -19.41 9.48 13.14
C GLU A 35 -19.92 10.14 11.86
N PHE A 36 -19.51 9.63 10.67
CA PHE A 36 -19.89 10.20 9.38
C PHE A 36 -20.92 9.38 8.61
N ARG A 37 -21.68 8.48 9.26
CA ARG A 37 -22.72 7.67 8.61
C ARG A 37 -23.66 8.50 7.73
N GLY A 38 -23.72 8.10 6.44
CA GLY A 38 -24.55 8.76 5.43
C GLY A 38 -24.05 10.14 4.98
N ARG A 39 -22.81 10.49 5.29
CA ARG A 39 -22.22 11.80 5.00
C ARG A 39 -20.80 11.73 4.43
N SER A 40 -20.32 10.54 4.10
CA SER A 40 -19.02 10.31 3.50
C SER A 40 -19.07 9.09 2.60
N ASP A 41 -18.23 9.10 1.58
CA ASP A 41 -17.99 7.99 0.68
C ASP A 41 -16.60 7.39 0.96
N GLU A 42 -16.51 6.06 0.91
CA GLU A 42 -15.23 5.35 1.04
C GLU A 42 -14.63 5.12 -0.34
N ILE A 43 -13.44 5.65 -0.56
CA ILE A 43 -12.66 5.40 -1.77
C ILE A 43 -11.53 4.44 -1.43
N ARG A 44 -11.61 3.22 -1.96
CA ARG A 44 -10.56 2.20 -1.80
C ARG A 44 -9.54 2.34 -2.91
N VAL A 45 -8.32 2.66 -2.53
CA VAL A 45 -7.19 2.72 -3.46
C VAL A 45 -6.39 1.43 -3.36
N HIS A 46 -6.32 0.71 -4.47
CA HIS A 46 -5.55 -0.53 -4.60
C HIS A 46 -4.27 -0.28 -5.41
N PRO A 47 -3.24 -1.15 -5.27
CA PRO A 47 -2.17 -1.20 -6.24
C PRO A 47 -2.72 -1.41 -7.65
N LEU A 48 -1.95 -1.03 -8.66
CA LEU A 48 -2.35 -1.23 -10.06
C LEU A 48 -2.64 -2.70 -10.33
N SER A 49 -3.75 -2.98 -10.99
CA SER A 49 -4.00 -4.27 -11.61
C SER A 49 -3.02 -4.48 -12.78
N PHE A 50 -2.85 -5.72 -13.23
CA PHE A 50 -2.02 -5.98 -14.41
C PHE A 50 -2.52 -5.23 -15.66
N ALA A 51 -3.83 -5.10 -15.82
CA ALA A 51 -4.40 -4.36 -16.96
C ALA A 51 -4.00 -2.88 -16.95
N GLU A 52 -4.05 -2.23 -15.80
CA GLU A 52 -3.62 -0.83 -15.63
C GLU A 52 -2.11 -0.69 -15.81
N TYR A 53 -1.33 -1.61 -15.23
CA TYR A 53 0.13 -1.67 -15.42
C TYR A 53 0.49 -1.80 -16.89
N TYR A 54 -0.08 -2.79 -17.58
CA TYR A 54 0.18 -3.04 -19.00
C TYR A 54 -0.25 -1.88 -19.89
N SER A 55 -1.35 -1.22 -19.56
CA SER A 55 -1.79 -0.01 -20.28
C SER A 55 -0.76 1.12 -20.20
N ALA A 56 0.02 1.19 -19.12
CA ALA A 56 1.04 2.22 -18.92
C ALA A 56 2.39 1.86 -19.57
N VAL A 57 2.82 0.59 -19.55
CA VAL A 57 4.13 0.18 -20.06
C VAL A 57 4.08 -0.23 -21.52
N GLY A 58 3.01 -0.87 -21.99
CA GLY A 58 2.89 -1.42 -23.34
C GLY A 58 3.87 -2.57 -23.63
N GLY A 59 4.22 -2.77 -24.91
CA GLY A 59 5.20 -3.74 -25.34
C GLY A 59 4.69 -5.19 -25.37
N ASP A 60 5.58 -6.18 -25.20
CA ASP A 60 5.18 -7.59 -25.12
C ASP A 60 4.44 -7.88 -23.82
N LYS A 61 3.31 -8.56 -23.96
CA LYS A 61 2.41 -8.81 -22.84
C LYS A 61 2.99 -9.79 -21.82
N ASN A 62 3.75 -10.78 -22.28
CA ASN A 62 4.35 -11.78 -21.40
C ASN A 62 5.50 -11.17 -20.61
N GLU A 63 6.37 -10.39 -21.28
CA GLU A 63 7.45 -9.66 -20.60
C GLU A 63 6.89 -8.67 -19.56
N ALA A 64 5.83 -7.93 -19.91
CA ALA A 64 5.17 -7.03 -18.98
C ALA A 64 4.51 -7.78 -17.81
N PHE A 65 3.98 -8.97 -18.04
CA PHE A 65 3.41 -9.79 -16.97
C PHE A 65 4.49 -10.32 -16.03
N ASP A 66 5.61 -10.80 -16.57
CA ASP A 66 6.75 -11.27 -15.76
C ASP A 66 7.29 -10.14 -14.87
N GLU A 67 7.40 -8.94 -15.43
CA GLU A 67 7.82 -7.75 -14.68
C GLU A 67 6.81 -7.39 -13.59
N TYR A 68 5.53 -7.35 -13.91
CA TYR A 68 4.45 -7.10 -12.96
C TYR A 68 4.40 -8.15 -11.85
N ALA A 69 4.54 -9.43 -12.18
CA ALA A 69 4.57 -10.52 -11.21
C ALA A 69 5.78 -10.42 -10.26
N PHE A 70 6.89 -9.86 -10.75
CA PHE A 70 8.10 -9.71 -9.96
C PHE A 70 8.09 -8.47 -9.07
N TYR A 71 7.69 -7.30 -9.59
CA TYR A 71 7.74 -6.02 -8.88
C TYR A 71 6.40 -5.61 -8.25
N GLY A 72 5.29 -6.20 -8.67
CA GLY A 72 3.96 -5.86 -8.21
C GLY A 72 3.39 -4.58 -8.83
N GLY A 73 2.20 -4.21 -8.35
CA GLY A 73 1.42 -3.09 -8.90
C GLY A 73 1.60 -1.74 -8.19
N MET A 74 2.71 -1.50 -7.49
CA MET A 74 2.94 -0.19 -6.87
C MET A 74 3.20 0.87 -7.94
N PRO A 75 2.40 1.97 -8.02
CA PRO A 75 2.49 2.93 -9.13
C PRO A 75 3.88 3.53 -9.34
N LEU A 76 4.63 3.78 -8.29
CA LEU A 76 5.98 4.34 -8.38
C LEU A 76 7.00 3.41 -9.05
N ILE A 77 6.69 2.12 -9.22
CA ILE A 77 7.53 1.18 -9.99
C ILE A 77 7.66 1.65 -11.44
N LEU A 78 6.57 2.17 -12.02
CA LEU A 78 6.55 2.66 -13.41
C LEU A 78 7.53 3.82 -13.65
N SER A 79 7.81 4.62 -12.63
CA SER A 79 8.72 5.77 -12.73
C SER A 79 10.18 5.43 -12.43
N ARG A 80 10.49 4.20 -12.05
CA ARG A 80 11.88 3.80 -11.71
C ARG A 80 12.66 3.42 -12.97
N PRO A 81 13.86 3.97 -13.18
CA PRO A 81 14.57 3.86 -14.46
C PRO A 81 15.17 2.47 -14.74
N ASN A 82 15.38 1.65 -13.72
CA ASN A 82 16.00 0.33 -13.85
C ASN A 82 15.65 -0.59 -12.67
N ASP A 83 15.99 -1.86 -12.79
CA ASP A 83 15.70 -2.91 -11.82
C ASP A 83 16.27 -2.61 -10.43
N THR A 84 17.48 -2.08 -10.37
CA THR A 84 18.10 -1.68 -9.10
C THR A 84 17.27 -0.60 -8.39
N ALA A 85 16.80 0.40 -9.11
CA ALA A 85 15.96 1.46 -8.56
C ALA A 85 14.58 0.95 -8.12
N LYS A 86 13.97 0.02 -8.90
CA LYS A 86 12.73 -0.66 -8.54
C LYS A 86 12.90 -1.46 -7.25
N MET A 87 13.94 -2.28 -7.16
CA MET A 87 14.23 -3.09 -5.98
C MET A 87 14.54 -2.24 -4.74
N ASN A 88 15.31 -1.18 -4.88
CA ASN A 88 15.60 -0.27 -3.77
C ASN A 88 14.33 0.41 -3.26
N TYR A 89 13.47 0.86 -4.17
CA TYR A 89 12.18 1.43 -3.79
C TYR A 89 11.32 0.42 -2.99
N LEU A 90 11.20 -0.82 -3.46
CA LEU A 90 10.41 -1.84 -2.77
C LEU A 90 11.01 -2.20 -1.39
N LYS A 91 12.34 -2.26 -1.28
CA LYS A 91 13.02 -2.49 0.00
C LYS A 91 12.77 -1.37 1.00
N SER A 92 12.88 -0.10 0.56
CA SER A 92 12.58 1.05 1.41
C SER A 92 11.12 1.04 1.84
N LEU A 93 10.19 0.84 0.91
CA LEU A 93 8.77 0.77 1.19
C LEU A 93 8.46 -0.33 2.21
N PHE A 94 9.05 -1.50 2.03
CA PHE A 94 8.88 -2.63 2.95
C PHE A 94 9.42 -2.31 4.34
N SER A 95 10.64 -1.79 4.45
CA SER A 95 11.26 -1.46 5.73
C SER A 95 10.54 -0.32 6.44
N GLU A 96 10.22 0.76 5.74
CA GLU A 96 9.69 1.97 6.34
C GLU A 96 8.20 1.87 6.67
N VAL A 97 7.43 1.20 5.82
CA VAL A 97 5.97 1.13 5.99
C VAL A 97 5.57 -0.15 6.72
N TYR A 98 5.98 -1.32 6.19
CA TYR A 98 5.50 -2.59 6.72
C TYR A 98 6.18 -2.99 8.03
N ILE A 99 7.51 -2.95 8.09
CA ILE A 99 8.23 -3.37 9.30
C ILE A 99 7.94 -2.40 10.44
N LYS A 100 8.06 -1.11 10.19
CA LYS A 100 7.80 -0.08 11.21
C LYS A 100 6.36 -0.15 11.74
N ASP A 101 5.36 -0.20 10.86
CA ASP A 101 3.96 -0.32 11.23
C ASP A 101 3.66 -1.60 12.04
N ILE A 102 4.22 -2.76 11.63
CA ILE A 102 4.01 -4.03 12.32
C ILE A 102 4.68 -3.99 13.70
N VAL A 103 5.90 -3.49 13.78
CA VAL A 103 6.66 -3.37 15.04
C VAL A 103 5.95 -2.45 16.03
N GLU A 104 5.56 -1.26 15.57
CA GLU A 104 4.87 -0.29 16.42
C GLU A 104 3.50 -0.80 16.89
N ARG A 105 2.72 -1.44 16.00
CA ARG A 105 1.37 -1.94 16.36
C ARG A 105 1.38 -3.16 17.26
N LYS A 106 2.34 -4.05 17.07
CA LYS A 106 2.41 -5.33 17.80
C LYS A 106 3.36 -5.30 18.98
N ARG A 107 4.07 -4.19 19.20
CA ARG A 107 5.15 -4.08 20.22
C ARG A 107 6.13 -5.24 20.12
N ILE A 108 6.52 -5.59 18.90
CA ILE A 108 7.42 -6.71 18.66
C ILE A 108 8.84 -6.26 19.01
N GLU A 109 9.45 -6.90 20.01
CA GLU A 109 10.80 -6.58 20.47
C GLU A 109 11.91 -7.09 19.53
N ARG A 110 11.60 -8.09 18.69
CA ARG A 110 12.55 -8.77 17.79
C ARG A 110 12.27 -8.45 16.32
N GLN A 111 12.69 -7.28 15.85
CA GLN A 111 12.59 -6.86 14.43
C GLN A 111 13.39 -7.78 13.50
N ASP A 112 14.56 -8.25 13.95
CA ASP A 112 15.43 -9.15 13.20
C ASP A 112 14.73 -10.46 12.81
N VAL A 113 13.93 -11.02 13.69
CA VAL A 113 13.17 -12.25 13.43
C VAL A 113 12.06 -12.03 12.40
N LEU A 114 11.40 -10.87 12.46
CA LEU A 114 10.39 -10.48 11.46
C LEU A 114 11.00 -10.35 10.06
N GLU A 115 12.10 -9.63 9.93
CA GLU A 115 12.79 -9.47 8.64
C GLU A 115 13.27 -10.82 8.08
N GLN A 116 13.80 -11.69 8.92
CA GLN A 116 14.21 -13.04 8.51
C GLN A 116 13.00 -13.89 8.07
N GLY A 117 11.89 -13.83 8.81
CA GLY A 117 10.64 -14.53 8.46
C GLY A 117 10.10 -14.08 7.12
N PHE A 118 10.09 -12.80 6.82
CA PHE A 118 9.65 -12.26 5.53
C PHE A 118 10.61 -12.62 4.40
N ARG A 119 11.92 -12.58 4.61
CA ARG A 119 12.91 -13.04 3.62
C ARG A 119 12.73 -14.52 3.29
N PHE A 120 12.44 -15.32 4.31
CA PHE A 120 12.17 -16.75 4.13
C PHE A 120 10.87 -17.00 3.37
N ALA A 121 9.79 -16.27 3.68
CA ALA A 121 8.52 -16.36 2.97
C ALA A 121 8.65 -15.96 1.48
N LEU A 122 9.38 -14.89 1.20
CA LEU A 122 9.70 -14.46 -0.17
C LEU A 122 10.58 -15.47 -0.91
N PHE A 123 11.52 -16.12 -0.22
CA PHE A 123 12.35 -17.17 -0.79
C PHE A 123 11.52 -18.39 -1.16
N ILE A 124 10.63 -18.84 -0.28
CA ILE A 124 9.73 -19.97 -0.55
C ILE A 124 8.77 -19.66 -1.71
N SER A 125 8.16 -18.49 -1.74
CA SER A 125 7.25 -18.11 -2.83
C SER A 125 7.92 -18.15 -4.21
N ARG A 126 9.22 -17.84 -4.24
CA ARG A 126 10.04 -17.91 -5.46
C ARG A 126 10.33 -19.33 -5.92
N PHE A 127 10.39 -20.28 -5.00
CA PHE A 127 10.58 -21.71 -5.30
C PHE A 127 9.30 -22.37 -5.80
N ILE A 128 8.15 -22.02 -5.23
CA ILE A 128 6.85 -22.57 -5.61
C ILE A 128 6.47 -22.12 -7.02
N ASN A 129 6.74 -20.87 -7.40
CA ASN A 129 6.45 -20.35 -8.74
C ASN A 129 7.44 -20.78 -9.84
N LYS A 130 8.51 -21.52 -9.51
CA LYS A 130 9.48 -22.05 -10.49
C LYS A 130 9.26 -23.51 -10.85
N SER A 131 8.22 -24.15 -10.29
CA SER A 131 7.97 -25.60 -10.46
C SER A 131 6.83 -25.89 -11.45
N ASP A 132 6.39 -24.91 -12.22
CA ASP A 132 5.56 -25.01 -13.40
C ASP A 132 6.34 -24.44 -14.61
#